data_dce55fc144135e519fe7aa82ffef858a
#
_entry.id   dce55fc144135e519fe7aa82ffef858a
#
_cell.length_a   1.000
_cell.length_b   1.000
_cell.length_c   1.000
_cell.angle_alpha   90.00
_cell.angle_beta   90.00
_cell.angle_gamma   90.00
#
_symmetry.space_group_name_H-M   'P 1'
#
loop_
_entity.id
_entity.type
_entity.pdbx_description
1 polymer ?
#
loop_
_entity_poly.entity_id
_entity_poly.type
_entity_poly.pdbx_seq_one_letter_code
_entity_poly.pdbx_strand_id
1 'polypeptide(L)'
;MTILNRLRNIVGEYHVFEEQEGGKYGSDWTHSYVFKPLAIVRPADTNQVSEVVKLANEEKIAIVPMGGNTGLAGGTYAQGALVISLERLNVIREVRKSSRIAVVEGGVVLDSLHKAVDDYDLIFPMTFGARGSAMLGGMLSTNAGGSNVLRYGNTRDLCLGLEVVLPSGEIMDLMSELHKDNSGYDLRHLMIGAEGTLGIITAAVLKLQPKPKAYATAMVATRSLDDALLLLNSLQMTTGGSVQAFEYMPNKYLEKYFKIFPKARQPFARKHQHNIMIELGTTIKELYETRVDSKIQLIHSLESILEQEFEAGRVLEAVVAQNLAQRNEMWERREAAAEVTVSHKPLINNDVALPLDKISEFFETIGNRLERLDPGIEPVCVAHLGDGNVHYAVWPKSQNPAVHDEIVETVEEIVISLGGSFSAEHGIGITKLSSMERRKNPIAMAVMRQIKAALDPNNLMNPGKVIPN
;
A
#
# COMPACT_ATOMS: atom_id res chain seq x y z
N MET A 1 -30.70 14.02 -26.36
CA MET A 1 -29.39 13.35 -26.61
C MET A 1 -29.16 12.39 -25.47
N THR A 2 -28.76 11.13 -25.75
CA THR A 2 -28.52 10.15 -24.69
C THR A 2 -27.30 10.53 -23.84
N ILE A 3 -27.22 10.04 -22.61
CA ILE A 3 -26.06 10.30 -21.74
C ILE A 3 -24.75 9.86 -22.40
N LEU A 4 -24.74 8.71 -23.09
CA LEU A 4 -23.56 8.23 -23.81
C LEU A 4 -23.10 9.18 -24.90
N ASN A 5 -24.02 9.78 -25.66
CA ASN A 5 -23.66 10.75 -26.67
C ASN A 5 -23.11 12.07 -26.06
N ARG A 6 -23.64 12.49 -24.89
CA ARG A 6 -23.08 13.64 -24.15
C ARG A 6 -21.67 13.36 -23.66
N LEU A 7 -21.43 12.14 -23.13
CA LEU A 7 -20.10 11.72 -22.69
C LEU A 7 -19.12 11.63 -23.88
N ARG A 8 -19.53 11.09 -25.03
CA ARG A 8 -18.72 11.06 -26.27
C ARG A 8 -18.33 12.44 -26.75
N ASN A 9 -19.22 13.43 -26.62
CA ASN A 9 -18.92 14.80 -26.99
C ASN A 9 -17.83 15.44 -26.09
N ILE A 10 -17.70 15.00 -24.82
CA ILE A 10 -16.69 15.50 -23.87
C ILE A 10 -15.34 14.82 -24.11
N VAL A 11 -15.30 13.47 -24.15
CA VAL A 11 -14.04 12.73 -24.14
C VAL A 11 -13.62 12.16 -25.49
N GLY A 12 -14.52 12.23 -26.50
CA GLY A 12 -14.36 11.63 -27.83
C GLY A 12 -14.99 10.25 -27.94
N GLU A 13 -15.41 9.90 -29.16
CA GLU A 13 -16.16 8.68 -29.49
C GLU A 13 -15.50 7.40 -28.96
N TYR A 14 -14.18 7.25 -29.16
CA TYR A 14 -13.40 6.06 -28.80
C TYR A 14 -13.04 5.96 -27.32
N HIS A 15 -13.55 6.85 -26.48
CA HIS A 15 -13.19 6.94 -25.06
C HIS A 15 -14.39 6.76 -24.13
N VAL A 16 -15.51 6.29 -24.68
CA VAL A 16 -16.71 5.87 -23.95
C VAL A 16 -17.01 4.44 -24.32
N PHE A 17 -16.96 3.52 -23.35
CA PHE A 17 -17.28 2.10 -23.53
C PHE A 17 -18.57 1.74 -22.80
N GLU A 18 -19.37 0.89 -23.41
CA GLU A 18 -20.57 0.33 -22.80
C GLU A 18 -20.24 -0.99 -22.08
N GLU A 19 -21.17 -1.49 -21.28
CA GLU A 19 -21.02 -2.67 -20.43
C GLU A 19 -20.39 -3.89 -21.13
N GLN A 20 -20.76 -4.17 -22.37
CA GLN A 20 -20.29 -5.34 -23.14
C GLN A 20 -18.83 -5.25 -23.58
N GLU A 21 -18.28 -4.05 -23.58
CA GLU A 21 -16.90 -3.74 -24.02
C GLU A 21 -15.95 -3.55 -22.83
N GLY A 22 -16.47 -3.54 -21.59
CA GLY A 22 -15.78 -3.12 -20.38
C GLY A 22 -14.63 -4.00 -19.93
N GLY A 23 -14.58 -5.28 -20.28
CA GLY A 23 -13.48 -6.20 -20.03
C GLY A 23 -12.83 -6.05 -18.65
N LYS A 24 -11.66 -5.42 -18.60
CA LYS A 24 -10.87 -5.18 -17.39
C LYS A 24 -11.54 -4.27 -16.34
N TYR A 25 -12.63 -3.60 -16.67
CA TYR A 25 -13.35 -2.69 -15.76
C TYR A 25 -14.58 -3.34 -15.10
N GLY A 26 -14.81 -4.62 -15.32
CA GLY A 26 -15.98 -5.38 -14.81
C GLY A 26 -15.72 -6.16 -13.53
N SER A 27 -14.52 -6.07 -12.96
CA SER A 27 -14.17 -6.71 -11.68
C SER A 27 -13.05 -5.95 -10.97
N ASP A 28 -12.94 -6.11 -9.65
CA ASP A 28 -11.76 -5.72 -8.91
C ASP A 28 -10.57 -6.68 -9.18
N TRP A 29 -9.38 -6.30 -8.74
CA TRP A 29 -8.16 -7.11 -8.94
C TRP A 29 -8.24 -8.49 -8.29
N THR A 30 -8.95 -8.61 -7.17
CA THR A 30 -9.10 -9.88 -6.45
C THR A 30 -10.12 -10.83 -7.09
N HIS A 31 -10.91 -10.35 -8.07
CA HIS A 31 -12.08 -11.01 -8.63
C HIS A 31 -13.14 -11.39 -7.60
N SER A 32 -13.11 -10.78 -6.42
CA SER A 32 -14.11 -10.96 -5.37
C SER A 32 -15.39 -10.19 -5.66
N TYR A 33 -15.28 -9.10 -6.40
CA TYR A 33 -16.39 -8.24 -6.81
C TYR A 33 -16.46 -8.17 -8.33
N VAL A 34 -17.48 -8.80 -8.91
CA VAL A 34 -17.84 -8.67 -10.33
C VAL A 34 -19.01 -7.71 -10.44
N PHE A 35 -18.95 -6.77 -11.38
CA PHE A 35 -19.94 -5.71 -11.52
C PHE A 35 -20.08 -5.23 -12.96
N LYS A 36 -21.19 -4.55 -13.23
CA LYS A 36 -21.54 -4.01 -14.53
C LYS A 36 -21.70 -2.50 -14.41
N PRO A 37 -20.73 -1.71 -14.87
CA PRO A 37 -20.85 -0.26 -14.89
C PRO A 37 -21.90 0.19 -15.92
N LEU A 38 -22.49 1.39 -15.72
CA LEU A 38 -23.35 2.04 -16.69
C LEU A 38 -22.56 2.36 -17.97
N ALA A 39 -21.38 2.90 -17.82
CA ALA A 39 -20.41 3.16 -18.88
C ALA A 39 -19.02 3.38 -18.27
N ILE A 40 -18.00 3.29 -19.11
CA ILE A 40 -16.61 3.62 -18.77
C ILE A 40 -16.20 4.80 -19.63
N VAL A 41 -15.70 5.88 -18.99
CA VAL A 41 -15.15 7.07 -19.66
C VAL A 41 -13.68 7.21 -19.36
N ARG A 42 -12.91 7.62 -20.39
CA ARG A 42 -11.47 7.84 -20.28
C ARG A 42 -11.13 9.29 -20.67
N PRO A 43 -11.24 10.25 -19.76
CA PRO A 43 -10.88 11.64 -20.00
C PRO A 43 -9.37 11.78 -20.25
N ALA A 44 -8.99 12.78 -21.07
CA ALA A 44 -7.59 13.05 -21.44
C ALA A 44 -6.91 14.04 -20.50
N ASP A 45 -7.67 14.84 -19.80
CA ASP A 45 -7.19 15.92 -18.95
C ASP A 45 -8.18 16.23 -17.82
N THR A 46 -7.78 17.08 -16.88
CA THR A 46 -8.57 17.49 -15.72
C THR A 46 -9.86 18.21 -16.12
N ASN A 47 -9.87 18.99 -17.21
CA ASN A 47 -11.08 19.69 -17.66
C ASN A 47 -12.12 18.68 -18.14
N GLN A 48 -11.71 17.66 -18.89
CA GLN A 48 -12.63 16.60 -19.30
C GLN A 48 -13.16 15.80 -18.09
N VAL A 49 -12.34 15.56 -17.05
CA VAL A 49 -12.83 14.96 -15.79
C VAL A 49 -13.89 15.86 -15.16
N SER A 50 -13.64 17.18 -15.07
CA SER A 50 -14.58 18.17 -14.54
C SER A 50 -15.91 18.14 -15.30
N GLU A 51 -15.88 18.20 -16.63
CA GLU A 51 -17.10 18.19 -17.45
C GLU A 51 -17.89 16.87 -17.31
N VAL A 52 -17.21 15.73 -17.22
CA VAL A 52 -17.85 14.42 -16.97
C VAL A 52 -18.52 14.38 -15.59
N VAL A 53 -17.86 14.92 -14.55
CA VAL A 53 -18.42 15.00 -13.19
C VAL A 53 -19.65 15.93 -13.16
N LYS A 54 -19.59 17.11 -13.81
CA LYS A 54 -20.74 18.02 -13.92
C LYS A 54 -21.92 17.35 -14.59
N LEU A 55 -21.66 16.64 -15.70
CA LEU A 55 -22.70 15.90 -16.42
C LEU A 55 -23.33 14.82 -15.53
N ALA A 56 -22.51 14.05 -14.81
CA ALA A 56 -22.99 13.02 -13.89
C ALA A 56 -23.83 13.61 -12.75
N ASN A 57 -23.47 14.81 -12.26
CA ASN A 57 -24.28 15.54 -11.27
C ASN A 57 -25.65 15.97 -11.81
N GLU A 58 -25.69 16.53 -13.02
CA GLU A 58 -26.95 16.90 -13.68
C GLU A 58 -27.88 15.71 -13.82
N GLU A 59 -27.34 14.55 -14.24
CA GLU A 59 -28.10 13.34 -14.50
C GLU A 59 -28.28 12.46 -13.24
N LYS A 60 -27.71 12.87 -12.08
CA LYS A 60 -27.71 12.13 -10.80
C LYS A 60 -27.16 10.70 -10.94
N ILE A 61 -26.07 10.55 -11.67
CA ILE A 61 -25.40 9.28 -11.91
C ILE A 61 -24.23 9.14 -10.93
N ALA A 62 -24.17 8.02 -10.23
CA ALA A 62 -23.05 7.68 -9.37
C ALA A 62 -21.74 7.52 -10.17
N ILE A 63 -20.64 8.01 -9.62
CA ILE A 63 -19.30 7.99 -10.24
C ILE A 63 -18.39 7.07 -9.42
N VAL A 64 -17.59 6.26 -10.09
CA VAL A 64 -16.50 5.48 -9.47
C VAL A 64 -15.20 5.83 -10.21
N PRO A 65 -14.30 6.58 -9.57
CA PRO A 65 -12.96 6.83 -10.14
C PRO A 65 -12.13 5.55 -10.10
N MET A 66 -11.40 5.30 -11.18
CA MET A 66 -10.57 4.10 -11.32
C MET A 66 -9.18 4.47 -11.85
N GLY A 67 -8.14 4.14 -11.09
CA GLY A 67 -6.76 4.16 -11.55
C GLY A 67 -6.36 2.80 -12.14
N GLY A 68 -5.26 2.22 -11.65
CA GLY A 68 -4.75 0.92 -12.11
C GLY A 68 -5.57 -0.30 -11.70
N ASN A 69 -6.64 -0.13 -10.95
CA ASN A 69 -7.53 -1.20 -10.44
C ASN A 69 -6.78 -2.31 -9.68
N THR A 70 -5.75 -1.94 -8.90
CA THR A 70 -4.89 -2.85 -8.13
C THR A 70 -5.28 -2.94 -6.64
N GLY A 71 -6.35 -2.25 -6.23
CA GLY A 71 -6.81 -2.22 -4.84
C GLY A 71 -7.39 -3.58 -4.37
N LEU A 72 -7.26 -3.86 -3.07
CA LEU A 72 -7.62 -5.14 -2.45
C LEU A 72 -8.91 -5.08 -1.61
N ALA A 73 -9.53 -3.90 -1.49
CA ALA A 73 -10.70 -3.67 -0.66
C ALA A 73 -12.01 -3.41 -1.43
N GLY A 74 -12.04 -3.67 -2.75
CA GLY A 74 -13.22 -3.45 -3.59
C GLY A 74 -13.60 -1.97 -3.76
N GLY A 75 -12.64 -1.05 -3.62
CA GLY A 75 -12.87 0.41 -3.75
C GLY A 75 -13.35 0.85 -5.13
N THR A 76 -13.15 0.03 -6.16
CA THR A 76 -13.55 0.26 -7.56
C THR A 76 -14.85 -0.44 -7.95
N TYR A 77 -15.58 -1.06 -7.02
CA TYR A 77 -16.87 -1.68 -7.31
C TYR A 77 -17.87 -0.65 -7.86
N ALA A 78 -18.37 -0.86 -9.08
CA ALA A 78 -19.10 0.14 -9.86
C ALA A 78 -20.41 -0.38 -10.48
N GLN A 79 -21.20 -1.15 -9.73
CA GLN A 79 -22.47 -1.66 -10.23
C GLN A 79 -23.42 -0.51 -10.60
N GLY A 80 -23.76 -0.38 -11.89
CA GLY A 80 -24.66 0.65 -12.43
C GLY A 80 -24.10 2.09 -12.36
N ALA A 81 -22.85 2.30 -11.97
CA ALA A 81 -22.21 3.59 -11.88
C ALA A 81 -21.38 3.94 -13.13
N LEU A 82 -21.10 5.21 -13.33
CA LEU A 82 -20.16 5.69 -14.34
C LEU A 82 -18.73 5.50 -13.83
N VAL A 83 -17.93 4.66 -14.51
CA VAL A 83 -16.51 4.54 -14.23
C VAL A 83 -15.74 5.66 -14.94
N ILE A 84 -14.94 6.44 -14.19
CA ILE A 84 -13.99 7.42 -14.74
C ILE A 84 -12.58 6.82 -14.60
N SER A 85 -12.02 6.34 -15.72
CA SER A 85 -10.67 5.78 -15.76
C SER A 85 -9.64 6.87 -16.02
N LEU A 86 -8.60 6.94 -15.17
CA LEU A 86 -7.54 7.93 -15.26
C LEU A 86 -6.42 7.54 -16.24
N GLU A 87 -6.52 6.42 -16.95
CA GLU A 87 -5.41 5.86 -17.73
C GLU A 87 -4.85 6.77 -18.81
N ARG A 88 -5.58 7.81 -19.24
CA ARG A 88 -5.11 8.81 -20.22
C ARG A 88 -4.50 10.04 -19.58
N LEU A 89 -4.70 10.26 -18.28
CA LEU A 89 -4.01 11.30 -17.50
C LEU A 89 -2.65 10.78 -17.07
N ASN A 90 -1.77 10.47 -18.01
CA ASN A 90 -0.55 9.69 -17.77
C ASN A 90 0.75 10.46 -18.08
N VAL A 91 0.69 11.77 -18.09
CA VAL A 91 1.84 12.63 -18.36
C VAL A 91 2.63 12.91 -17.07
N ILE A 92 3.93 12.68 -17.12
CA ILE A 92 4.88 13.25 -16.15
C ILE A 92 5.18 14.65 -16.65
N ARG A 93 4.53 15.66 -16.04
CA ARG A 93 4.58 17.05 -16.50
C ARG A 93 5.97 17.64 -16.32
N GLU A 94 6.66 17.30 -15.22
CA GLU A 94 7.99 17.81 -14.91
C GLU A 94 8.72 16.91 -13.92
N VAL A 95 10.05 16.78 -14.06
CA VAL A 95 10.96 16.29 -13.03
C VAL A 95 12.02 17.34 -12.76
N ARG A 96 12.09 17.86 -11.54
CA ARG A 96 12.99 18.95 -11.18
C ARG A 96 14.02 18.47 -10.15
N LYS A 97 15.25 18.25 -10.61
CA LYS A 97 16.35 17.72 -9.79
C LYS A 97 16.71 18.63 -8.63
N SER A 98 16.76 19.95 -8.84
CA SER A 98 17.18 20.93 -7.82
C SER A 98 16.24 20.96 -6.61
N SER A 99 14.94 20.87 -6.84
CA SER A 99 13.89 20.85 -5.80
C SER A 99 13.54 19.42 -5.36
N ARG A 100 14.03 18.40 -6.08
CA ARG A 100 13.70 16.99 -5.86
C ARG A 100 12.20 16.75 -5.85
N ILE A 101 11.53 17.21 -6.91
CA ILE A 101 10.09 17.00 -7.10
C ILE A 101 9.80 16.41 -8.46
N ALA A 102 8.64 15.76 -8.57
CA ALA A 102 8.01 15.42 -9.82
C ALA A 102 6.57 15.94 -9.83
N VAL A 103 6.15 16.55 -10.94
CA VAL A 103 4.77 16.95 -11.20
C VAL A 103 4.18 15.91 -12.14
N VAL A 104 3.17 15.19 -11.67
CA VAL A 104 2.64 14.01 -12.37
C VAL A 104 1.13 14.00 -12.42
N GLU A 105 0.57 13.42 -13.45
CA GLU A 105 -0.86 13.18 -13.55
C GLU A 105 -1.29 11.89 -12.85
N GLY A 106 -2.57 11.82 -12.46
CA GLY A 106 -3.11 10.75 -11.63
C GLY A 106 -3.08 9.34 -12.25
N GLY A 107 -3.02 9.25 -13.58
CA GLY A 107 -2.93 8.00 -14.32
C GLY A 107 -1.49 7.54 -14.62
N VAL A 108 -0.48 8.27 -14.16
CA VAL A 108 0.92 7.84 -14.31
C VAL A 108 1.14 6.55 -13.52
N VAL A 109 1.65 5.51 -14.18
CA VAL A 109 2.01 4.23 -13.56
C VAL A 109 3.29 4.39 -12.75
N LEU A 110 3.35 3.78 -11.55
CA LEU A 110 4.47 3.89 -10.63
C LEU A 110 5.83 3.52 -11.28
N ASP A 111 5.90 2.42 -12.01
CA ASP A 111 7.12 2.01 -12.73
C ASP A 111 7.55 3.03 -13.81
N SER A 112 6.61 3.74 -14.42
CA SER A 112 6.91 4.82 -15.38
C SER A 112 7.54 6.02 -14.67
N LEU A 113 7.05 6.38 -13.48
CA LEU A 113 7.66 7.40 -12.65
C LEU A 113 9.07 6.99 -12.21
N HIS A 114 9.25 5.74 -11.73
CA HIS A 114 10.57 5.23 -11.34
C HIS A 114 11.60 5.38 -12.46
N LYS A 115 11.24 4.99 -13.69
CA LYS A 115 12.11 5.12 -14.86
C LYS A 115 12.45 6.58 -15.17
N ALA A 116 11.43 7.47 -15.13
CA ALA A 116 11.62 8.88 -15.45
C ALA A 116 12.53 9.62 -14.44
N VAL A 117 12.50 9.26 -13.17
CA VAL A 117 13.31 9.93 -12.14
C VAL A 117 14.71 9.33 -12.01
N ASP A 118 14.93 8.13 -12.51
CA ASP A 118 16.22 7.42 -12.45
C ASP A 118 17.33 8.19 -13.18
N ASP A 119 17.02 8.81 -14.32
CA ASP A 119 17.95 9.64 -15.11
C ASP A 119 18.46 10.88 -14.33
N TYR A 120 17.79 11.25 -13.26
CA TYR A 120 18.13 12.38 -12.39
C TYR A 120 18.90 11.97 -11.12
N ASP A 121 19.25 10.67 -10.96
CA ASP A 121 19.78 10.11 -9.71
C ASP A 121 18.81 10.26 -8.53
N LEU A 122 17.52 10.23 -8.80
CA LEU A 122 16.44 10.35 -7.83
C LEU A 122 15.58 9.09 -7.81
N ILE A 123 14.84 8.92 -6.71
CA ILE A 123 13.79 7.91 -6.58
C ILE A 123 12.51 8.54 -6.06
N PHE A 124 11.37 8.01 -6.47
CA PHE A 124 10.15 8.08 -5.71
C PHE A 124 10.11 6.82 -4.85
N PRO A 125 10.32 6.91 -3.52
CA PRO A 125 10.71 5.77 -2.69
C PRO A 125 9.55 4.85 -2.30
N MET A 126 8.51 4.77 -3.13
CA MET A 126 7.38 3.87 -2.95
C MET A 126 7.57 2.63 -3.81
N THR A 127 7.47 1.43 -3.21
CA THR A 127 7.57 0.17 -3.95
C THR A 127 6.69 -0.92 -3.30
N PHE A 128 5.99 -1.65 -4.14
CA PHE A 128 5.16 -2.82 -3.79
C PHE A 128 4.89 -3.67 -5.04
N GLY A 129 4.33 -4.87 -4.87
CA GLY A 129 4.18 -5.85 -5.95
C GLY A 129 3.40 -5.37 -7.18
N ALA A 130 2.42 -4.47 -7.02
CA ALA A 130 1.59 -3.96 -8.12
C ALA A 130 2.17 -2.74 -8.86
N ARG A 131 3.45 -2.37 -8.65
CA ARG A 131 4.08 -1.15 -9.22
C ARG A 131 3.96 -1.01 -10.73
N GLY A 132 3.89 -2.14 -11.46
CA GLY A 132 3.74 -2.16 -12.92
C GLY A 132 2.35 -1.76 -13.44
N SER A 133 1.36 -1.62 -12.55
CA SER A 133 -0.03 -1.29 -12.92
C SER A 133 -0.64 -0.21 -12.03
N ALA A 134 -0.15 -0.04 -10.80
CA ALA A 134 -0.66 0.95 -9.87
C ALA A 134 -0.43 2.37 -10.41
N MET A 135 -1.48 3.18 -10.40
CA MET A 135 -1.47 4.58 -10.85
C MET A 135 -1.44 5.54 -9.66
N LEU A 136 -0.77 6.68 -9.83
CA LEU A 136 -0.49 7.65 -8.75
C LEU A 136 -1.77 8.20 -8.09
N GLY A 137 -2.81 8.48 -8.86
CA GLY A 137 -4.10 8.92 -8.33
C GLY A 137 -4.76 7.87 -7.43
N GLY A 138 -4.66 6.59 -7.80
CA GLY A 138 -5.13 5.48 -6.97
C GLY A 138 -4.30 5.32 -5.70
N MET A 139 -2.97 5.39 -5.80
CA MET A 139 -2.05 5.32 -4.66
C MET A 139 -2.29 6.44 -3.65
N LEU A 140 -2.49 7.66 -4.12
CA LEU A 140 -2.86 8.81 -3.27
C LEU A 140 -4.25 8.61 -2.65
N SER A 141 -5.22 8.15 -3.43
CA SER A 141 -6.58 7.93 -2.94
C SER A 141 -6.66 6.87 -1.84
N THR A 142 -5.78 5.87 -1.83
CA THR A 142 -5.70 4.84 -0.79
C THR A 142 -4.63 5.13 0.26
N ASN A 143 -3.85 6.20 0.10
CA ASN A 143 -2.66 6.47 0.90
C ASN A 143 -1.73 5.25 0.95
N ALA A 144 -1.37 4.72 -0.22
CA ALA A 144 -0.61 3.48 -0.35
C ALA A 144 0.69 3.49 0.44
N GLY A 145 1.02 2.36 1.05
CA GLY A 145 2.26 2.06 1.74
C GLY A 145 3.16 1.10 0.94
N GLY A 146 4.08 0.44 1.62
CA GLY A 146 5.01 -0.55 1.07
C GLY A 146 6.28 -0.65 1.89
N SER A 147 7.25 -1.43 1.43
CA SER A 147 8.45 -1.79 2.22
C SER A 147 9.32 -0.60 2.66
N ASN A 148 9.29 0.52 1.94
CA ASN A 148 10.13 1.68 2.22
C ASN A 148 9.49 2.71 3.16
N VAL A 149 8.28 2.48 3.64
CA VAL A 149 7.53 3.38 4.53
C VAL A 149 8.32 3.69 5.80
N LEU A 150 9.01 2.69 6.35
CA LEU A 150 9.87 2.84 7.53
C LEU A 150 10.84 4.03 7.42
N ARG A 151 11.40 4.27 6.23
CA ARG A 151 12.40 5.33 6.02
C ARG A 151 11.81 6.62 5.46
N TYR A 152 10.84 6.53 4.57
CA TYR A 152 10.44 7.66 3.73
C TYR A 152 8.98 8.09 3.96
N GLY A 153 8.24 7.34 4.78
CA GLY A 153 6.81 7.55 4.95
C GLY A 153 5.98 6.95 3.81
N ASN A 154 4.67 7.05 3.94
CA ASN A 154 3.70 6.59 2.95
C ASN A 154 3.46 7.64 1.84
N THR A 155 2.53 7.35 0.93
CA THR A 155 2.25 8.24 -0.21
C THR A 155 1.83 9.65 0.24
N ARG A 156 1.12 9.78 1.37
CA ARG A 156 0.73 11.08 1.99
C ARG A 156 1.96 11.92 2.34
N ASP A 157 2.97 11.32 2.95
CA ASP A 157 4.20 12.00 3.38
C ASP A 157 5.03 12.47 2.18
N LEU A 158 4.90 11.75 1.06
CA LEU A 158 5.62 12.00 -0.19
C LEU A 158 4.89 12.97 -1.13
N CYS A 159 3.72 13.50 -0.75
CA CYS A 159 2.94 14.43 -1.56
C CYS A 159 3.04 15.86 -1.03
N LEU A 160 3.38 16.82 -1.90
CA LEU A 160 3.41 18.26 -1.60
C LEU A 160 2.16 18.99 -2.06
N GLY A 161 1.60 18.62 -3.20
CA GLY A 161 0.45 19.28 -3.80
C GLY A 161 -0.45 18.32 -4.55
N LEU A 162 -1.71 18.73 -4.73
CA LEU A 162 -2.74 17.98 -5.46
C LEU A 162 -3.56 18.89 -6.38
N GLU A 163 -3.98 18.33 -7.50
CA GLU A 163 -5.09 18.83 -8.31
C GLU A 163 -6.24 17.83 -8.18
N VAL A 164 -7.43 18.31 -7.81
CA VAL A 164 -8.57 17.45 -7.50
C VAL A 164 -9.84 17.99 -8.16
N VAL A 165 -10.58 17.13 -8.85
CA VAL A 165 -11.95 17.44 -9.28
C VAL A 165 -12.90 17.04 -8.16
N LEU A 166 -13.60 18.03 -7.60
CA LEU A 166 -14.58 17.87 -6.53
C LEU A 166 -15.87 17.21 -7.04
N PRO A 167 -16.74 16.71 -6.15
CA PRO A 167 -18.04 16.17 -6.53
C PRO A 167 -18.93 17.16 -7.28
N SER A 168 -18.77 18.46 -7.08
CA SER A 168 -19.44 19.54 -7.86
C SER A 168 -18.96 19.65 -9.32
N GLY A 169 -17.82 19.03 -9.64
CA GLY A 169 -17.11 19.21 -10.92
C GLY A 169 -16.15 20.41 -10.92
N GLU A 170 -16.06 21.17 -9.83
CA GLU A 170 -15.06 22.24 -9.70
C GLU A 170 -13.66 21.65 -9.55
N ILE A 171 -12.66 22.33 -10.12
CA ILE A 171 -11.26 21.95 -10.01
C ILE A 171 -10.66 22.70 -8.83
N MET A 172 -10.23 21.95 -7.81
CA MET A 172 -9.50 22.47 -6.67
C MET A 172 -8.00 22.30 -6.94
N ASP A 173 -7.33 23.42 -7.20
CA ASP A 173 -5.88 23.47 -7.42
C ASP A 173 -5.15 23.72 -6.09
N LEU A 174 -4.49 22.69 -5.60
CA LEU A 174 -3.60 22.71 -4.45
C LEU A 174 -2.18 22.27 -4.87
N MET A 175 -1.75 22.58 -6.10
CA MET A 175 -0.45 22.18 -6.67
C MET A 175 0.71 23.00 -6.09
N SER A 176 0.83 22.96 -4.76
CA SER A 176 1.91 23.60 -4.02
C SER A 176 3.18 22.73 -4.05
N GLU A 177 4.33 23.38 -4.13
CA GLU A 177 5.66 22.75 -4.00
C GLU A 177 6.28 23.00 -2.60
N LEU A 178 5.54 23.66 -1.73
CA LEU A 178 6.02 24.12 -0.43
C LEU A 178 6.05 22.98 0.57
N HIS A 179 7.16 22.90 1.33
CA HIS A 179 7.25 22.00 2.47
C HIS A 179 6.51 22.52 3.71
N LYS A 180 6.21 23.82 3.75
CA LYS A 180 5.51 24.47 4.85
C LYS A 180 4.44 25.40 4.29
N ASP A 181 3.19 25.15 4.65
CA ASP A 181 2.04 25.97 4.34
C ASP A 181 1.01 25.87 5.47
N ASN A 182 0.80 26.96 6.20
CA ASN A 182 -0.15 27.06 7.29
C ASN A 182 -1.29 28.05 6.96
N SER A 183 -1.62 28.21 5.68
CA SER A 183 -2.64 29.16 5.22
C SER A 183 -4.08 28.65 5.34
N GLY A 184 -4.33 27.70 6.22
CA GLY A 184 -5.66 27.13 6.46
C GLY A 184 -5.62 25.65 6.78
N TYR A 185 -6.77 24.97 6.62
CA TYR A 185 -6.83 23.51 6.74
C TYR A 185 -6.06 22.83 5.61
N ASP A 186 -5.34 21.77 5.91
CA ASP A 186 -4.67 20.97 4.88
C ASP A 186 -5.68 20.07 4.15
N LEU A 187 -6.28 20.65 3.10
CA LEU A 187 -7.27 19.93 2.27
C LEU A 187 -6.64 18.81 1.45
N ARG A 188 -5.34 18.88 1.15
CA ARG A 188 -4.59 17.82 0.52
C ARG A 188 -4.65 16.53 1.37
N HIS A 189 -4.43 16.64 2.68
CA HIS A 189 -4.49 15.51 3.60
C HIS A 189 -5.91 14.95 3.78
N LEU A 190 -6.95 15.74 3.49
CA LEU A 190 -8.32 15.26 3.46
C LEU A 190 -8.60 14.38 2.23
N MET A 191 -8.04 14.74 1.07
CA MET A 191 -8.26 14.01 -0.18
C MET A 191 -7.43 12.72 -0.26
N ILE A 192 -6.22 12.71 0.32
CA ILE A 192 -5.37 11.51 0.38
C ILE A 192 -5.95 10.51 1.37
N GLY A 193 -6.19 9.28 0.90
CA GLY A 193 -6.82 8.22 1.70
C GLY A 193 -8.34 8.29 1.74
N ALA A 194 -8.97 9.19 0.96
CA ALA A 194 -10.43 9.27 0.85
C ALA A 194 -11.02 8.25 -0.14
N GLU A 195 -10.22 7.45 -0.80
CA GLU A 195 -10.61 6.38 -1.74
C GLU A 195 -11.59 6.86 -2.84
N GLY A 196 -11.38 8.10 -3.32
CA GLY A 196 -12.23 8.69 -4.35
C GLY A 196 -13.63 9.08 -3.90
N THR A 197 -13.93 9.06 -2.59
CA THR A 197 -15.27 9.44 -2.07
C THR A 197 -15.46 10.95 -1.92
N LEU A 198 -14.37 11.73 -1.88
CA LEU A 198 -14.40 13.19 -1.69
C LEU A 198 -13.96 13.98 -2.95
N GLY A 199 -13.43 13.29 -3.96
CA GLY A 199 -12.99 13.90 -5.21
C GLY A 199 -12.09 12.97 -6.01
N ILE A 200 -11.73 13.38 -7.22
CA ILE A 200 -10.88 12.65 -8.17
C ILE A 200 -9.54 13.35 -8.25
N ILE A 201 -8.46 12.71 -7.81
CA ILE A 201 -7.09 13.23 -7.89
C ILE A 201 -6.61 13.13 -9.34
N THR A 202 -6.42 14.26 -10.01
CA THR A 202 -6.01 14.33 -11.41
C THR A 202 -4.54 14.60 -11.60
N ALA A 203 -3.88 15.27 -10.65
CA ALA A 203 -2.44 15.49 -10.65
C ALA A 203 -1.88 15.64 -9.24
N ALA A 204 -0.56 15.50 -9.09
CA ALA A 204 0.14 15.69 -7.84
C ALA A 204 1.56 16.24 -8.01
N VAL A 205 2.04 16.94 -6.98
CA VAL A 205 3.46 17.27 -6.78
C VAL A 205 4.03 16.28 -5.76
N LEU A 206 5.00 15.49 -6.18
CA LEU A 206 5.61 14.43 -5.38
C LEU A 206 7.03 14.78 -4.96
N LYS A 207 7.38 14.44 -3.70
CA LYS A 207 8.74 14.53 -3.19
C LYS A 207 9.58 13.37 -3.72
N LEU A 208 10.73 13.67 -4.25
CA LEU A 208 11.73 12.69 -4.64
C LEU A 208 12.86 12.65 -3.62
N GLN A 209 13.51 11.50 -3.53
CA GLN A 209 14.67 11.28 -2.68
C GLN A 209 15.92 10.99 -3.51
N PRO A 210 17.10 11.31 -3.01
CA PRO A 210 18.36 10.88 -3.64
C PRO A 210 18.38 9.34 -3.75
N LYS A 211 18.74 8.83 -4.92
CA LYS A 211 18.86 7.38 -5.15
C LYS A 211 20.01 6.82 -4.32
N PRO A 212 19.78 5.80 -3.47
CA PRO A 212 20.86 5.12 -2.77
C PRO A 212 21.90 4.58 -3.75
N LYS A 213 23.17 4.78 -3.44
CA LYS A 213 24.30 4.35 -4.26
C LYS A 213 24.77 2.94 -3.91
N ALA A 214 24.42 2.46 -2.72
CA ALA A 214 24.66 1.09 -2.31
C ALA A 214 23.61 0.62 -1.31
N TYR A 215 23.48 -0.69 -1.25
CA TYR A 215 22.61 -1.41 -0.32
C TYR A 215 23.41 -2.47 0.44
N ALA A 216 23.02 -2.72 1.69
CA ALA A 216 23.45 -3.88 2.46
C ALA A 216 22.19 -4.61 2.93
N THR A 217 22.04 -5.87 2.52
CA THR A 217 20.84 -6.66 2.78
C THR A 217 21.22 -7.92 3.53
N ALA A 218 20.42 -8.31 4.53
CA ALA A 218 20.64 -9.50 5.32
C ALA A 218 19.32 -10.25 5.59
N MET A 219 19.41 -11.57 5.67
CA MET A 219 18.43 -12.41 6.37
C MET A 219 18.94 -12.69 7.77
N VAL A 220 18.13 -12.45 8.78
CA VAL A 220 18.49 -12.58 10.19
C VAL A 220 17.43 -13.41 10.90
N ALA A 221 17.87 -14.37 11.68
CA ALA A 221 17.02 -15.11 12.61
C ALA A 221 17.14 -14.49 14.01
N THR A 222 16.02 -14.11 14.63
CA THR A 222 15.98 -13.58 15.98
C THR A 222 15.37 -14.58 16.96
N ARG A 223 15.71 -14.46 18.25
CA ARG A 223 15.18 -15.31 19.31
C ARG A 223 13.67 -15.06 19.53
N SER A 224 13.26 -13.77 19.45
CA SER A 224 11.89 -13.32 19.63
C SER A 224 11.60 -12.10 18.75
N LEU A 225 10.33 -11.66 18.69
CA LEU A 225 9.96 -10.40 18.04
C LEU A 225 10.41 -9.18 18.84
N ASP A 226 10.48 -9.29 20.16
CA ASP A 226 11.03 -8.22 21.01
C ASP A 226 12.53 -8.02 20.74
N ASP A 227 13.28 -9.11 20.56
CA ASP A 227 14.70 -9.03 20.14
C ASP A 227 14.83 -8.43 18.72
N ALA A 228 13.89 -8.72 17.83
CA ALA A 228 13.86 -8.09 16.50
C ALA A 228 13.65 -6.56 16.61
N LEU A 229 12.78 -6.11 17.51
CA LEU A 229 12.56 -4.67 17.75
C LEU A 229 13.81 -4.00 18.35
N LEU A 230 14.50 -4.67 19.27
CA LEU A 230 15.79 -4.18 19.79
C LEU A 230 16.83 -4.07 18.69
N LEU A 231 16.93 -5.07 17.81
CA LEU A 231 17.81 -5.04 16.63
C LEU A 231 17.47 -3.87 15.70
N LEU A 232 16.18 -3.61 15.42
CA LEU A 232 15.76 -2.46 14.62
C LEU A 232 16.23 -1.14 15.23
N ASN A 233 16.03 -0.96 16.55
CA ASN A 233 16.47 0.24 17.26
C ASN A 233 18.00 0.42 17.19
N SER A 234 18.75 -0.66 17.39
CA SER A 234 20.23 -0.67 17.28
C SER A 234 20.67 -0.25 15.87
N LEU A 235 20.07 -0.82 14.84
CA LEU A 235 20.33 -0.47 13.43
C LEU A 235 20.01 1.00 13.15
N GLN A 236 18.86 1.50 13.56
CA GLN A 236 18.46 2.89 13.33
C GLN A 236 19.39 3.88 14.03
N MET A 237 19.75 3.62 15.27
CA MET A 237 20.68 4.47 16.04
C MET A 237 22.07 4.50 15.41
N THR A 238 22.60 3.32 15.05
CA THR A 238 23.99 3.20 14.54
C THR A 238 24.13 3.72 13.11
N THR A 239 23.09 3.56 12.28
CA THR A 239 23.13 3.93 10.85
C THR A 239 22.49 5.29 10.53
N GLY A 240 22.06 6.05 11.55
CA GLY A 240 21.38 7.33 11.35
C GLY A 240 20.10 7.23 10.51
N GLY A 241 19.31 6.17 10.71
CA GLY A 241 18.05 5.96 10.02
C GLY A 241 18.20 5.45 8.57
N SER A 242 19.27 4.74 8.26
CA SER A 242 19.50 4.19 6.92
C SER A 242 18.70 2.91 6.62
N VAL A 243 17.92 2.38 7.59
CA VAL A 243 17.08 1.18 7.41
C VAL A 243 15.94 1.49 6.45
N GLN A 244 15.92 0.84 5.29
CA GLN A 244 14.87 0.98 4.28
C GLN A 244 13.77 -0.04 4.44
N ALA A 245 14.13 -1.28 4.75
CA ALA A 245 13.20 -2.38 4.92
C ALA A 245 13.58 -3.20 6.16
N PHE A 246 12.55 -3.65 6.88
CA PHE A 246 12.65 -4.53 8.04
C PHE A 246 11.43 -5.47 8.02
N GLU A 247 11.59 -6.60 7.31
CA GLU A 247 10.50 -7.44 6.83
C GLU A 247 10.45 -8.77 7.57
N TYR A 248 9.35 -9.07 8.24
CA TYR A 248 9.16 -10.32 8.98
C TYR A 248 8.58 -11.42 8.11
N MET A 249 9.22 -12.57 8.13
CA MET A 249 8.80 -13.82 7.48
C MET A 249 8.88 -14.99 8.47
N PRO A 250 7.79 -15.34 9.17
CA PRO A 250 7.81 -16.46 10.10
C PRO A 250 8.09 -17.80 9.40
N ASN A 251 8.59 -18.78 10.14
CA ASN A 251 8.90 -20.10 9.59
C ASN A 251 7.72 -20.74 8.84
N LYS A 252 6.49 -20.58 9.36
CA LYS A 252 5.27 -21.09 8.71
C LYS A 252 5.06 -20.51 7.31
N TYR A 253 5.42 -19.23 7.08
CA TYR A 253 5.40 -18.63 5.75
C TYR A 253 6.50 -19.22 4.87
N LEU A 254 7.74 -19.30 5.36
CA LEU A 254 8.87 -19.84 4.59
C LEU A 254 8.63 -21.30 4.19
N GLU A 255 8.02 -22.11 5.02
CA GLU A 255 7.66 -23.51 4.69
C GLU A 255 6.67 -23.56 3.52
N LYS A 256 5.68 -22.65 3.46
CA LYS A 256 4.75 -22.55 2.35
C LYS A 256 5.43 -22.01 1.09
N TYR A 257 6.27 -21.00 1.22
CA TYR A 257 7.08 -20.47 0.13
C TYR A 257 7.91 -21.57 -0.55
N PHE A 258 8.67 -22.37 0.22
CA PHE A 258 9.51 -23.43 -0.35
C PHE A 258 8.72 -24.63 -0.91
N LYS A 259 7.46 -24.82 -0.52
CA LYS A 259 6.57 -25.78 -1.20
C LYS A 259 6.19 -25.32 -2.61
N ILE A 260 5.96 -24.01 -2.79
CA ILE A 260 5.60 -23.40 -4.08
C ILE A 260 6.85 -23.23 -4.96
N PHE A 261 7.96 -22.82 -4.34
CA PHE A 261 9.25 -22.55 -5.01
C PHE A 261 10.33 -23.55 -4.55
N PRO A 262 10.27 -24.85 -4.93
CA PRO A 262 11.16 -25.89 -4.41
C PRO A 262 12.63 -25.75 -4.85
N LYS A 263 12.90 -24.91 -5.87
CA LYS A 263 14.26 -24.59 -6.33
C LYS A 263 14.89 -23.41 -5.60
N ALA A 264 14.12 -22.66 -4.82
CA ALA A 264 14.62 -21.50 -4.08
C ALA A 264 15.58 -21.97 -2.96
N ARG A 265 16.65 -21.22 -2.77
CA ARG A 265 17.66 -21.53 -1.74
C ARG A 265 17.14 -21.19 -0.36
N GLN A 266 17.35 -22.10 0.60
CA GLN A 266 17.08 -21.85 2.03
C GLN A 266 18.01 -20.73 2.53
N PRO A 267 17.49 -19.77 3.33
CA PRO A 267 18.33 -18.70 3.87
C PRO A 267 19.31 -19.21 4.92
N PHE A 268 18.92 -20.24 5.69
CA PHE A 268 19.67 -20.81 6.81
C PHE A 268 19.74 -22.33 6.69
N ALA A 269 20.77 -22.92 7.32
CA ALA A 269 20.89 -24.37 7.43
C ALA A 269 19.85 -24.97 8.40
N ARG A 270 19.40 -24.19 9.38
CA ARG A 270 18.39 -24.59 10.38
C ARG A 270 17.13 -23.73 10.19
N LYS A 271 15.99 -24.28 10.63
CA LYS A 271 14.72 -23.53 10.67
C LYS A 271 14.69 -22.67 11.92
N HIS A 272 14.32 -21.41 11.75
CA HIS A 272 14.13 -20.45 12.83
C HIS A 272 12.70 -19.93 12.84
N GLN A 273 12.12 -19.72 14.02
CA GLN A 273 10.74 -19.27 14.20
C GLN A 273 10.53 -17.86 13.61
N HIS A 274 11.48 -16.95 13.88
CA HIS A 274 11.43 -15.55 13.50
C HIS A 274 12.55 -15.24 12.52
N ASN A 275 12.19 -14.85 11.31
CA ASN A 275 13.14 -14.50 10.24
C ASN A 275 12.84 -13.08 9.76
N ILE A 276 13.86 -12.26 9.74
CA ILE A 276 13.78 -10.85 9.38
C ILE A 276 14.67 -10.60 8.17
N MET A 277 14.13 -9.98 7.13
CA MET A 277 14.96 -9.40 6.06
C MET A 277 15.20 -7.94 6.40
N ILE A 278 16.46 -7.53 6.37
CA ILE A 278 16.91 -6.17 6.64
C ILE A 278 17.55 -5.61 5.38
N GLU A 279 17.23 -4.35 5.06
CA GLU A 279 17.96 -3.62 4.03
C GLU A 279 18.33 -2.23 4.49
N LEU A 280 19.62 -1.91 4.41
CA LEU A 280 20.17 -0.56 4.56
C LEU A 280 20.45 0.03 3.19
N GLY A 281 20.21 1.34 3.02
CA GLY A 281 20.55 2.06 1.80
C GLY A 281 21.31 3.34 2.11
N THR A 282 22.34 3.66 1.33
CA THR A 282 23.17 4.86 1.58
C THR A 282 23.41 5.70 0.34
N THR A 283 23.49 7.02 0.56
CA THR A 283 24.03 8.00 -0.39
C THR A 283 25.36 8.60 0.10
N ILE A 284 25.86 8.16 1.26
CA ILE A 284 27.09 8.65 1.90
C ILE A 284 28.28 8.00 1.19
N LYS A 285 29.16 8.85 0.63
CA LYS A 285 30.27 8.44 -0.24
C LYS A 285 31.22 7.46 0.45
N GLU A 286 31.57 7.73 1.69
CA GLU A 286 32.46 6.90 2.50
C GLU A 286 31.92 5.48 2.68
N LEU A 287 30.61 5.32 2.80
CA LEU A 287 29.97 4.02 3.02
C LEU A 287 29.90 3.13 1.75
N TYR A 288 29.95 3.72 0.54
CA TYR A 288 29.88 2.93 -0.69
C TYR A 288 31.20 2.89 -1.49
N GLU A 289 32.13 3.81 -1.29
CA GLU A 289 33.46 3.81 -1.95
C GLU A 289 34.54 3.13 -1.11
N THR A 290 34.55 3.34 0.23
CA THR A 290 35.53 2.71 1.10
C THR A 290 35.35 1.21 1.17
N ARG A 291 36.46 0.47 1.10
CA ARG A 291 36.49 -0.99 1.20
C ARG A 291 37.18 -1.43 2.49
N VAL A 292 36.58 -2.40 3.16
CA VAL A 292 37.16 -3.12 4.28
C VAL A 292 37.06 -4.60 3.93
N ASP A 293 38.18 -5.31 3.94
CA ASP A 293 38.26 -6.73 3.57
C ASP A 293 37.54 -7.07 2.25
N SER A 294 37.76 -6.22 1.24
CA SER A 294 37.14 -6.31 -0.11
C SER A 294 35.65 -5.98 -0.19
N LYS A 295 34.97 -5.74 0.93
CA LYS A 295 33.55 -5.35 1.00
C LYS A 295 33.41 -3.82 1.11
N ILE A 296 32.30 -3.26 0.64
CA ILE A 296 31.97 -1.85 0.90
C ILE A 296 31.71 -1.63 2.39
N GLN A 297 32.08 -0.46 2.88
CA GLN A 297 31.95 -0.10 4.31
C GLN A 297 30.53 -0.30 4.84
N LEU A 298 29.48 -0.07 4.04
CA LEU A 298 28.09 -0.29 4.43
C LEU A 298 27.82 -1.75 4.81
N ILE A 299 28.33 -2.72 4.02
CA ILE A 299 28.17 -4.15 4.31
C ILE A 299 28.92 -4.50 5.59
N HIS A 300 30.16 -4.03 5.74
CA HIS A 300 30.95 -4.26 6.94
C HIS A 300 30.28 -3.67 8.20
N SER A 301 29.68 -2.48 8.09
CA SER A 301 28.92 -1.88 9.19
C SER A 301 27.72 -2.73 9.60
N LEU A 302 26.96 -3.27 8.62
CA LEU A 302 25.85 -4.17 8.92
C LEU A 302 26.33 -5.47 9.59
N GLU A 303 27.41 -6.08 9.07
CA GLU A 303 28.00 -7.29 9.66
C GLU A 303 28.45 -7.05 11.10
N SER A 304 29.11 -5.92 11.39
CA SER A 304 29.57 -5.56 12.74
C SER A 304 28.40 -5.38 13.73
N ILE A 305 27.31 -4.75 13.29
CA ILE A 305 26.11 -4.61 14.14
C ILE A 305 25.50 -5.99 14.42
N LEU A 306 25.35 -6.84 13.39
CA LEU A 306 24.79 -8.19 13.55
C LEU A 306 25.66 -9.08 14.45
N GLU A 307 26.99 -8.92 14.43
CA GLU A 307 27.90 -9.62 15.31
C GLU A 307 27.68 -9.23 16.77
N GLN A 308 27.56 -7.93 17.07
CA GLN A 308 27.23 -7.44 18.41
C GLN A 308 25.90 -7.97 18.92
N GLU A 309 24.88 -8.01 18.05
CA GLU A 309 23.56 -8.53 18.38
C GLU A 309 23.56 -10.07 18.57
N PHE A 310 24.45 -10.76 17.85
CA PHE A 310 24.68 -12.19 18.03
C PHE A 310 25.38 -12.48 19.38
N GLU A 311 26.42 -11.73 19.73
CA GLU A 311 27.08 -11.84 21.03
C GLU A 311 26.12 -11.53 22.20
N ALA A 312 25.19 -10.59 21.99
CA ALA A 312 24.12 -10.29 22.95
C ALA A 312 23.02 -11.37 23.03
N GLY A 313 23.07 -12.41 22.18
CA GLY A 313 22.12 -13.50 22.14
C GLY A 313 20.74 -13.15 21.58
N ARG A 314 20.57 -12.00 20.92
CA ARG A 314 19.32 -11.57 20.27
C ARG A 314 19.20 -12.08 18.84
N VAL A 315 20.33 -12.12 18.11
CA VAL A 315 20.44 -12.75 16.80
C VAL A 315 20.94 -14.18 16.96
N LEU A 316 20.29 -15.14 16.30
CA LEU A 316 20.64 -16.58 16.35
C LEU A 316 21.48 -17.00 15.15
N GLU A 317 21.19 -16.44 13.98
CA GLU A 317 21.90 -16.70 12.73
C GLU A 317 21.67 -15.51 11.79
N ALA A 318 22.67 -15.16 10.97
CA ALA A 318 22.54 -14.10 9.98
C ALA A 318 23.29 -14.46 8.68
N VAL A 319 22.73 -14.07 7.54
CA VAL A 319 23.35 -14.18 6.22
C VAL A 319 23.26 -12.82 5.54
N VAL A 320 24.42 -12.21 5.28
CA VAL A 320 24.52 -10.92 4.60
C VAL A 320 24.78 -11.16 3.10
N ALA A 321 23.99 -10.52 2.25
CA ALA A 321 24.15 -10.61 0.81
C ALA A 321 25.48 -10.00 0.37
N GLN A 322 26.29 -10.77 -0.37
CA GLN A 322 27.60 -10.37 -0.86
C GLN A 322 27.55 -9.82 -2.31
N ASN A 323 26.43 -10.00 -2.99
CA ASN A 323 26.21 -9.57 -4.37
C ASN A 323 24.72 -9.35 -4.66
N LEU A 324 24.43 -8.75 -5.82
CA LEU A 324 23.07 -8.42 -6.24
C LEU A 324 22.16 -9.66 -6.38
N ALA A 325 22.69 -10.80 -6.82
CA ALA A 325 21.90 -12.02 -6.98
C ALA A 325 21.37 -12.50 -5.62
N GLN A 326 22.22 -12.53 -4.58
CA GLN A 326 21.80 -12.90 -3.22
C GLN A 326 20.81 -11.90 -2.62
N ARG A 327 21.01 -10.59 -2.86
CA ARG A 327 20.02 -9.56 -2.48
C ARG A 327 18.67 -9.84 -3.14
N ASN A 328 18.64 -10.08 -4.44
CA ASN A 328 17.41 -10.35 -5.18
C ASN A 328 16.70 -11.60 -4.65
N GLU A 329 17.42 -12.70 -4.36
CA GLU A 329 16.84 -13.89 -3.75
C GLU A 329 16.16 -13.61 -2.39
N MET A 330 16.69 -12.68 -1.58
CA MET A 330 16.08 -12.28 -0.32
C MET A 330 14.78 -11.53 -0.56
N TRP A 331 14.76 -10.58 -1.50
CA TRP A 331 13.57 -9.84 -1.88
C TRP A 331 12.51 -10.72 -2.55
N GLU A 332 12.88 -11.63 -3.45
CA GLU A 332 11.96 -12.57 -4.10
C GLU A 332 11.13 -13.35 -3.06
N ARG A 333 11.75 -13.79 -1.94
CA ARG A 333 11.02 -14.46 -0.86
C ARG A 333 9.95 -13.57 -0.23
N ARG A 334 10.23 -12.29 -0.07
CA ARG A 334 9.28 -11.35 0.52
C ARG A 334 8.21 -10.91 -0.47
N GLU A 335 8.59 -10.62 -1.69
CA GLU A 335 7.68 -10.18 -2.76
C GLU A 335 6.70 -11.29 -3.19
N ALA A 336 7.05 -12.55 -3.04
CA ALA A 336 6.15 -13.68 -3.29
C ALA A 336 4.98 -13.80 -2.29
N ALA A 337 4.88 -12.94 -1.28
CA ALA A 337 3.88 -13.05 -0.22
C ALA A 337 2.45 -13.10 -0.77
N ALA A 338 2.11 -12.28 -1.77
CA ALA A 338 0.78 -12.29 -2.39
C ALA A 338 0.49 -13.64 -3.07
N GLU A 339 1.45 -14.17 -3.85
CA GLU A 339 1.32 -15.46 -4.54
C GLU A 339 1.16 -16.62 -3.54
N VAL A 340 1.98 -16.64 -2.49
CA VAL A 340 1.87 -17.64 -1.41
C VAL A 340 0.50 -17.54 -0.72
N THR A 341 0.04 -16.33 -0.40
CA THR A 341 -1.23 -16.11 0.30
C THR A 341 -2.43 -16.61 -0.49
N VAL A 342 -2.49 -16.33 -1.81
CA VAL A 342 -3.63 -16.73 -2.66
C VAL A 342 -3.54 -18.17 -3.17
N SER A 343 -2.48 -18.89 -2.88
CA SER A 343 -2.25 -20.28 -3.37
C SER A 343 -3.22 -21.30 -2.80
N HIS A 344 -3.98 -20.94 -1.77
CA HIS A 344 -4.99 -21.83 -1.15
C HIS A 344 -6.30 -21.08 -0.87
N LYS A 345 -7.41 -21.82 -0.92
CA LYS A 345 -8.76 -21.33 -0.62
C LYS A 345 -9.45 -22.30 0.36
N PRO A 346 -10.34 -21.84 1.24
CA PRO A 346 -10.72 -20.43 1.42
C PRO A 346 -9.60 -19.60 2.00
N LEU A 347 -9.66 -18.28 1.83
CA LEU A 347 -8.68 -17.30 2.29
C LEU A 347 -9.39 -16.17 3.02
N ILE A 348 -8.94 -15.85 4.22
CA ILE A 348 -9.29 -14.61 4.93
C ILE A 348 -8.03 -13.79 5.03
N ASN A 349 -8.09 -12.55 4.52
CA ASN A 349 -6.93 -11.65 4.48
C ASN A 349 -7.18 -10.42 5.35
N ASN A 350 -6.43 -10.31 6.45
CA ASN A 350 -6.44 -9.15 7.33
C ASN A 350 -5.15 -8.36 7.10
N ASP A 351 -5.30 -7.05 6.92
CA ASP A 351 -4.23 -6.09 6.79
C ASP A 351 -4.36 -5.11 7.96
N VAL A 352 -3.53 -5.30 8.98
CA VAL A 352 -3.66 -4.62 10.28
C VAL A 352 -2.38 -3.88 10.65
N ALA A 353 -2.51 -2.83 11.46
CA ALA A 353 -1.37 -2.11 12.04
C ALA A 353 -1.42 -2.18 13.57
N LEU A 354 -0.25 -2.32 14.18
CA LEU A 354 -0.07 -2.41 15.63
C LEU A 354 1.05 -1.47 16.09
N PRO A 355 0.97 -0.93 17.33
CA PRO A 355 2.16 -0.36 17.96
C PRO A 355 3.29 -1.39 17.98
N LEU A 356 4.53 -0.96 17.70
CA LEU A 356 5.66 -1.87 17.51
C LEU A 356 5.90 -2.78 18.71
N ASP A 357 5.75 -2.27 19.92
CA ASP A 357 5.88 -3.00 21.19
C ASP A 357 4.70 -3.95 21.50
N LYS A 358 3.67 -3.97 20.66
CA LYS A 358 2.49 -4.84 20.80
C LYS A 358 2.44 -5.99 19.79
N ILE A 359 3.38 -6.04 18.87
CA ILE A 359 3.39 -7.08 17.82
C ILE A 359 3.64 -8.47 18.41
N SER A 360 4.55 -8.60 19.39
CA SER A 360 4.82 -9.87 20.08
C SER A 360 3.55 -10.41 20.75
N GLU A 361 2.88 -9.56 21.55
CA GLU A 361 1.63 -9.86 22.25
C GLU A 361 0.50 -10.27 21.30
N PHE A 362 0.41 -9.59 20.15
CA PHE A 362 -0.55 -9.96 19.10
C PHE A 362 -0.33 -11.39 18.60
N PHE A 363 0.91 -11.74 18.21
CA PHE A 363 1.20 -13.08 17.69
C PHE A 363 1.04 -14.19 18.73
N GLU A 364 1.33 -13.93 19.99
CA GLU A 364 1.12 -14.89 21.09
C GLU A 364 -0.37 -15.15 21.35
N THR A 365 -1.19 -14.10 21.22
CA THR A 365 -2.63 -14.18 21.53
C THR A 365 -3.44 -14.77 20.37
N ILE A 366 -3.19 -14.32 19.14
CA ILE A 366 -4.03 -14.61 17.98
C ILE A 366 -4.04 -16.09 17.63
N GLY A 367 -2.88 -16.75 17.64
CA GLY A 367 -2.76 -18.15 17.26
C GLY A 367 -3.63 -19.07 18.11
N ASN A 368 -3.61 -18.86 19.42
CA ASN A 368 -4.40 -19.65 20.37
C ASN A 368 -5.91 -19.41 20.24
N ARG A 369 -6.32 -18.18 19.95
CA ARG A 369 -7.74 -17.83 19.78
C ARG A 369 -8.31 -18.42 18.50
N LEU A 370 -7.59 -18.31 17.38
CA LEU A 370 -8.05 -18.84 16.10
C LEU A 370 -8.05 -20.37 16.06
N GLU A 371 -7.08 -21.04 16.70
CA GLU A 371 -7.06 -22.50 16.80
C GLU A 371 -8.27 -23.06 17.57
N ARG A 372 -8.79 -22.32 18.57
CA ARG A 372 -10.02 -22.72 19.28
C ARG A 372 -11.26 -22.52 18.43
N LEU A 373 -11.26 -21.49 17.56
CA LEU A 373 -12.40 -21.12 16.72
C LEU A 373 -12.52 -22.06 15.50
N ASP A 374 -11.40 -22.35 14.87
CA ASP A 374 -11.31 -23.22 13.69
C ASP A 374 -10.09 -24.14 13.81
N PRO A 375 -10.23 -25.32 14.45
CA PRO A 375 -9.12 -26.23 14.69
C PRO A 375 -8.39 -26.63 13.42
N GLY A 376 -7.07 -26.43 13.42
CA GLY A 376 -6.21 -26.68 12.27
C GLY A 376 -6.15 -25.52 11.26
N ILE A 377 -6.66 -24.33 11.60
CA ILE A 377 -6.49 -23.11 10.81
C ILE A 377 -5.00 -22.81 10.55
N GLU A 378 -4.65 -22.43 9.34
CA GLU A 378 -3.27 -22.18 8.96
C GLU A 378 -2.99 -20.71 8.72
N PRO A 379 -2.18 -20.04 9.57
CA PRO A 379 -1.77 -18.67 9.28
C PRO A 379 -0.75 -18.62 8.13
N VAL A 380 -0.91 -17.60 7.29
CA VAL A 380 0.02 -17.19 6.23
C VAL A 380 0.28 -15.70 6.43
N CYS A 381 1.38 -15.39 7.09
CA CYS A 381 1.62 -14.05 7.58
C CYS A 381 2.99 -13.57 7.13
N VAL A 382 3.06 -12.30 6.75
CA VAL A 382 4.29 -11.52 6.63
C VAL A 382 4.02 -10.13 7.21
N ALA A 383 5.08 -9.39 7.58
CA ALA A 383 4.88 -8.06 8.12
C ALA A 383 5.99 -7.09 7.68
N HIS A 384 5.61 -5.84 7.43
CA HIS A 384 6.51 -4.70 7.49
C HIS A 384 6.76 -4.41 8.99
N LEU A 385 7.65 -5.21 9.59
CA LEU A 385 7.81 -5.21 11.05
C LEU A 385 8.32 -3.86 11.56
N GLY A 386 9.01 -3.09 10.70
CA GLY A 386 9.60 -1.80 11.06
C GLY A 386 8.59 -0.67 11.28
N ASP A 387 7.38 -0.78 10.72
CA ASP A 387 6.31 0.23 10.85
C ASP A 387 5.02 -0.32 11.46
N GLY A 388 5.01 -1.60 11.83
CA GLY A 388 3.89 -2.21 12.54
C GLY A 388 2.78 -2.77 11.66
N ASN A 389 2.92 -2.77 10.34
CA ASN A 389 1.94 -3.35 9.44
C ASN A 389 2.10 -4.87 9.34
N VAL A 390 1.03 -5.59 9.64
CA VAL A 390 0.98 -7.06 9.60
C VAL A 390 -0.08 -7.50 8.59
N HIS A 391 0.37 -8.17 7.52
CA HIS A 391 -0.51 -8.89 6.61
C HIS A 391 -0.81 -10.27 7.22
N TYR A 392 -1.89 -10.34 7.98
CA TYR A 392 -2.30 -11.55 8.70
C TYR A 392 -3.38 -12.29 7.93
N ALA A 393 -2.97 -13.08 6.97
CA ALA A 393 -3.87 -13.98 6.25
C ALA A 393 -3.97 -15.34 6.95
N VAL A 394 -5.10 -16.00 6.78
CA VAL A 394 -5.32 -17.38 7.25
C VAL A 394 -6.03 -18.20 6.19
N TRP A 395 -5.76 -19.50 6.17
CA TRP A 395 -6.48 -20.51 5.43
C TRP A 395 -7.39 -21.27 6.39
N PRO A 396 -8.68 -20.95 6.49
CA PRO A 396 -9.62 -21.65 7.35
C PRO A 396 -9.78 -23.11 6.92
N LYS A 397 -10.08 -23.99 7.85
CA LYS A 397 -10.53 -25.36 7.58
C LYS A 397 -12.05 -25.39 7.40
N SER A 398 -12.75 -24.57 8.17
CA SER A 398 -14.21 -24.41 8.04
C SER A 398 -14.58 -23.75 6.71
N GLN A 399 -15.68 -24.26 6.11
CA GLN A 399 -16.32 -23.65 4.94
C GLN A 399 -17.54 -22.78 5.34
N ASN A 400 -17.80 -22.64 6.64
CA ASN A 400 -18.94 -21.90 7.16
C ASN A 400 -18.63 -20.38 7.14
N PRO A 401 -19.39 -19.55 6.39
CA PRO A 401 -19.20 -18.11 6.35
C PRO A 401 -19.26 -17.45 7.74
N ALA A 402 -20.14 -17.93 8.65
CA ALA A 402 -20.23 -17.39 10.00
C ALA A 402 -18.93 -17.57 10.79
N VAL A 403 -18.21 -18.68 10.61
CA VAL A 403 -16.89 -18.90 11.20
C VAL A 403 -15.85 -17.96 10.58
N HIS A 404 -15.95 -17.70 9.26
CA HIS A 404 -15.07 -16.75 8.60
C HIS A 404 -15.25 -15.33 9.13
N ASP A 405 -16.49 -14.88 9.35
CA ASP A 405 -16.80 -13.59 9.93
C ASP A 405 -16.26 -13.49 11.38
N GLU A 406 -16.43 -14.56 12.18
CA GLU A 406 -15.93 -14.63 13.55
C GLU A 406 -14.40 -14.61 13.62
N ILE A 407 -13.69 -15.20 12.63
CA ILE A 407 -12.24 -15.08 12.48
C ILE A 407 -11.83 -13.62 12.26
N VAL A 408 -12.49 -12.92 11.33
CA VAL A 408 -12.23 -11.49 11.07
C VAL A 408 -12.45 -10.67 12.33
N GLU A 409 -13.60 -10.85 12.99
CA GLU A 409 -13.95 -10.11 14.22
C GLU A 409 -12.96 -10.37 15.37
N THR A 410 -12.47 -11.61 15.48
CA THR A 410 -11.48 -11.99 16.49
C THR A 410 -10.14 -11.29 16.25
N VAL A 411 -9.67 -11.23 14.98
CA VAL A 411 -8.46 -10.49 14.63
C VAL A 411 -8.61 -9.00 14.96
N GLU A 412 -9.72 -8.40 14.53
CA GLU A 412 -10.03 -6.98 14.79
C GLU A 412 -10.12 -6.66 16.28
N GLU A 413 -10.77 -7.51 17.07
CA GLU A 413 -10.90 -7.33 18.52
C GLU A 413 -9.53 -7.25 19.19
N ILE A 414 -8.64 -8.19 18.88
CA ILE A 414 -7.29 -8.22 19.44
C ILE A 414 -6.51 -6.99 19.02
N VAL A 415 -6.54 -6.65 17.72
CA VAL A 415 -5.83 -5.49 17.19
C VAL A 415 -6.28 -4.19 17.88
N ILE A 416 -7.59 -3.97 18.00
CA ILE A 416 -8.14 -2.77 18.66
C ILE A 416 -7.81 -2.75 20.15
N SER A 417 -7.88 -3.90 20.84
CA SER A 417 -7.51 -3.98 22.27
C SER A 417 -6.06 -3.63 22.54
N LEU A 418 -5.18 -3.86 21.56
CA LEU A 418 -3.75 -3.51 21.58
C LEU A 418 -3.46 -2.09 21.06
N GLY A 419 -4.50 -1.28 20.76
CA GLY A 419 -4.35 0.09 20.26
C GLY A 419 -4.02 0.19 18.77
N GLY A 420 -4.22 -0.90 18.00
CA GLY A 420 -3.93 -0.97 16.58
C GLY A 420 -5.10 -0.52 15.69
N SER A 421 -4.93 -0.76 14.37
CA SER A 421 -5.90 -0.48 13.32
C SER A 421 -6.24 -1.73 12.52
N PHE A 422 -7.50 -1.93 12.19
CA PHE A 422 -7.97 -3.05 11.35
C PHE A 422 -7.75 -2.83 9.84
N SER A 423 -7.17 -1.70 9.46
CA SER A 423 -6.76 -1.43 8.08
C SER A 423 -5.49 -0.60 8.08
N ALA A 424 -4.37 -1.20 7.66
CA ALA A 424 -3.06 -0.55 7.61
C ALA A 424 -2.84 0.17 6.27
N GLU A 425 -2.88 -0.55 5.14
CA GLU A 425 -2.56 -0.07 3.80
C GLU A 425 -3.71 -0.20 2.80
N HIS A 426 -4.50 -1.28 2.89
CA HIS A 426 -5.45 -1.67 1.83
C HIS A 426 -6.67 -0.75 1.71
N GLY A 427 -6.88 0.15 2.66
CA GLY A 427 -8.10 0.97 2.75
C GLY A 427 -9.31 0.19 3.25
N ILE A 428 -10.48 0.79 3.13
CA ILE A 428 -11.76 0.25 3.59
C ILE A 428 -12.57 -0.32 2.42
N GLY A 429 -12.66 0.46 1.32
CA GLY A 429 -13.47 0.10 0.16
C GLY A 429 -14.89 -0.28 0.52
N ILE A 430 -15.36 -1.38 -0.06
CA ILE A 430 -16.61 -2.04 0.30
C ILE A 430 -16.38 -3.20 1.30
N THR A 431 -15.20 -3.80 1.28
CA THR A 431 -14.89 -5.03 2.02
C THR A 431 -14.92 -4.84 3.53
N LYS A 432 -14.45 -3.68 4.03
CA LYS A 432 -14.31 -3.41 5.48
C LYS A 432 -15.39 -2.45 6.03
N LEU A 433 -16.53 -2.27 5.34
CA LEU A 433 -17.62 -1.41 5.85
C LEU A 433 -18.17 -1.91 7.19
N SER A 434 -18.36 -3.23 7.34
CA SER A 434 -18.80 -3.82 8.62
C SER A 434 -17.77 -3.60 9.74
N SER A 435 -16.49 -3.68 9.43
CA SER A 435 -15.39 -3.36 10.36
C SER A 435 -15.43 -1.88 10.79
N MET A 436 -15.67 -0.97 9.85
CA MET A 436 -15.85 0.45 10.13
C MET A 436 -17.03 0.67 11.11
N GLU A 437 -18.16 0.04 10.87
CA GLU A 437 -19.35 0.17 11.72
C GLU A 437 -19.09 -0.36 13.13
N ARG A 438 -18.42 -1.51 13.26
CA ARG A 438 -18.14 -2.14 14.57
C ARG A 438 -17.04 -1.45 15.37
N ARG A 439 -15.98 -0.98 14.69
CA ARG A 439 -14.70 -0.63 15.34
C ARG A 439 -14.35 0.84 15.32
N LYS A 440 -14.88 1.62 14.35
CA LYS A 440 -14.53 3.04 14.27
C LYS A 440 -15.20 3.84 15.38
N ASN A 441 -14.46 4.80 15.95
CA ASN A 441 -15.02 5.73 16.93
C ASN A 441 -16.28 6.41 16.37
N PRO A 442 -17.45 6.37 17.09
CA PRO A 442 -18.72 6.89 16.59
C PRO A 442 -18.69 8.39 16.28
N ILE A 443 -17.94 9.17 17.06
CA ILE A 443 -17.81 10.63 16.84
C ILE A 443 -17.00 10.87 15.57
N ALA A 444 -15.89 10.14 15.37
CA ALA A 444 -15.10 10.23 14.14
C ALA A 444 -15.94 9.83 12.92
N MET A 445 -16.77 8.80 13.03
CA MET A 445 -17.70 8.38 11.98
C MET A 445 -18.72 9.48 11.65
N ALA A 446 -19.29 10.13 12.66
CA ALA A 446 -20.22 11.25 12.46
C ALA A 446 -19.55 12.41 11.72
N VAL A 447 -18.31 12.76 12.08
CA VAL A 447 -17.52 13.81 11.39
C VAL A 447 -17.24 13.42 9.95
N MET A 448 -16.86 12.17 9.66
CA MET A 448 -16.66 11.70 8.27
C MET A 448 -17.92 11.84 7.43
N ARG A 449 -19.09 11.48 7.99
CA ARG A 449 -20.40 11.67 7.32
C ARG A 449 -20.69 13.13 7.04
N GLN A 450 -20.41 14.04 7.99
CA GLN A 450 -20.58 15.48 7.80
C GLN A 450 -19.68 16.02 6.67
N ILE A 451 -18.41 15.63 6.62
CA ILE A 451 -17.49 16.03 5.57
C ILE A 451 -17.99 15.51 4.21
N LYS A 452 -18.37 14.24 4.13
CA LYS A 452 -18.93 13.65 2.91
C LYS A 452 -20.18 14.41 2.44
N ALA A 453 -21.13 14.66 3.32
CA ALA A 453 -22.36 15.37 2.98
C ALA A 453 -22.12 16.84 2.56
N ALA A 454 -21.12 17.50 3.14
CA ALA A 454 -20.77 18.86 2.79
C ALA A 454 -20.16 18.97 1.38
N LEU A 455 -19.32 18.01 0.99
CA LEU A 455 -18.64 18.02 -0.32
C LEU A 455 -19.45 17.32 -1.42
N ASP A 456 -20.21 16.30 -1.08
CA ASP A 456 -21.01 15.48 -2.00
C ASP A 456 -22.44 15.28 -1.48
N PRO A 457 -23.26 16.35 -1.46
CA PRO A 457 -24.60 16.31 -0.90
C PRO A 457 -25.55 15.32 -1.61
N ASN A 458 -25.26 14.99 -2.86
CA ASN A 458 -26.04 14.03 -3.64
C ASN A 458 -25.52 12.58 -3.50
N ASN A 459 -24.41 12.37 -2.78
CA ASN A 459 -23.75 11.07 -2.59
C ASN A 459 -23.48 10.33 -3.92
N LEU A 460 -22.93 11.05 -4.91
CA LEU A 460 -22.64 10.49 -6.24
C LEU A 460 -21.20 10.04 -6.39
N MET A 461 -20.25 10.59 -5.61
CA MET A 461 -18.84 10.31 -5.71
C MET A 461 -18.47 9.05 -4.91
N ASN A 462 -18.19 7.95 -5.60
CA ASN A 462 -17.85 6.62 -5.08
C ASN A 462 -18.75 6.16 -3.91
N PRO A 463 -20.07 6.15 -4.08
CA PRO A 463 -21.01 5.86 -3.00
C PRO A 463 -20.86 4.42 -2.47
N GLY A 464 -21.16 4.22 -1.17
CA GLY A 464 -21.11 2.91 -0.53
C GLY A 464 -19.69 2.38 -0.31
N LYS A 465 -18.68 3.26 -0.22
CA LYS A 465 -17.29 2.94 0.15
C LYS A 465 -16.87 3.81 1.33
N VAL A 466 -15.90 3.33 2.10
CA VAL A 466 -15.29 3.99 3.25
C VAL A 466 -16.26 4.19 4.42
N ILE A 467 -17.41 4.80 4.19
CA ILE A 467 -18.39 5.17 5.21
C ILE A 467 -19.62 4.24 5.07
N PRO A 468 -19.95 3.44 6.07
CA PRO A 468 -21.20 2.68 6.12
C PRO A 468 -22.43 3.61 6.06
N ASN A 469 -23.53 3.11 5.44
CA ASN A 469 -24.79 3.83 5.30
C ASN A 469 -25.44 4.18 6.64
#